data_95a6dd77b45ce34105be048892341f3f
#
_entry.id   95a6dd77b45ce34105be048892341f3f
#
_cell.length_a   1.000
_cell.length_b   1.000
_cell.length_c   1.000
_cell.angle_alpha   90.00
_cell.angle_beta   90.00
_cell.angle_gamma   90.00
#
_symmetry.space_group_name_H-M   'P 1'
#
loop_
_entity.id
_entity.type
_entity.pdbx_description
1 polymer ?
#
loop_
_entity_poly.entity_id
_entity_poly.type
_entity_poly.pdbx_seq_one_letter_code
_entity_poly.pdbx_strand_id
1 'polypeptide(L)'
;SIRDITDIFGIRIIAYYNEDVDRIASLAENLLEIDWENSIDKRKMHQFNSFGYNSLHYICRIPKDKYFDPEHPELNEIRFELQMRTALQHVWSAVQHDIGYKTEIETPMEYHRALSRLAGMLELADNEFSSIRNEIIDYRRRMQALMKDGKLEDVPLDGDTFRTFTEMTS
;
A
#
# COMPACT_ATOMS: atom_id res chain seq x y z
N SER A 1 -23.74 15.87 -14.09
CA SER A 1 -23.14 15.35 -15.36
C SER A 1 -22.32 14.09 -15.02
N ILE A 2 -22.18 13.16 -15.96
CA ILE A 2 -21.32 11.97 -15.79
C ILE A 2 -19.85 12.39 -15.48
N ARG A 3 -19.44 13.58 -15.91
CA ARG A 3 -18.12 14.15 -15.64
C ARG A 3 -17.90 14.55 -14.18
N ASP A 4 -18.94 14.64 -13.39
CA ASP A 4 -18.87 15.02 -11.97
C ASP A 4 -18.76 13.79 -11.05
N ILE A 5 -18.90 12.59 -11.62
CA ILE A 5 -18.77 11.32 -10.88
C ILE A 5 -17.29 10.89 -10.94
N THR A 6 -16.64 10.87 -9.79
CA THR A 6 -15.20 10.61 -9.67
C THR A 6 -14.84 9.14 -9.46
N ASP A 7 -15.83 8.27 -9.27
CA ASP A 7 -15.69 6.86 -8.85
C ASP A 7 -16.35 5.84 -9.79
N ILE A 8 -16.59 6.22 -11.08
CA ILE A 8 -17.14 5.30 -12.10
C ILE A 8 -16.18 4.11 -12.30
N PHE A 9 -14.88 4.37 -12.26
CA PHE A 9 -13.85 3.34 -12.39
C PHE A 9 -12.96 3.37 -11.14
N GLY A 10 -12.77 2.20 -10.54
CA GLY A 10 -11.90 2.02 -9.40
C GLY A 10 -10.81 1.00 -9.70
N ILE A 11 -9.56 1.38 -9.49
CA ILE A 11 -8.41 0.47 -9.55
C ILE A 11 -7.90 0.31 -8.11
N ARG A 12 -7.64 -0.94 -7.72
CA ARG A 12 -7.08 -1.24 -6.41
C ARG A 12 -5.76 -1.96 -6.54
N ILE A 13 -4.73 -1.40 -5.91
CA ILE A 13 -3.42 -2.01 -5.80
C ILE A 13 -3.23 -2.44 -4.35
N ILE A 14 -2.87 -3.71 -4.18
CA ILE A 14 -2.61 -4.32 -2.87
C ILE A 14 -1.13 -4.67 -2.81
N ALA A 15 -0.43 -4.10 -1.83
CA ALA A 15 0.97 -4.38 -1.53
C ALA A 15 1.08 -5.21 -0.23
N TYR A 16 2.24 -5.81 0.02
CA TYR A 16 2.48 -6.54 1.27
C TYR A 16 3.02 -5.64 2.38
N TYR A 17 3.65 -4.51 2.04
CA TYR A 17 4.37 -3.65 2.99
C TYR A 17 3.99 -2.19 2.78
N ASN A 18 4.02 -1.41 3.87
CA ASN A 18 3.69 0.02 3.84
C ASN A 18 4.59 0.82 2.89
N GLU A 19 5.90 0.52 2.87
CA GLU A 19 6.85 1.22 1.99
C GLU A 19 6.57 0.96 0.50
N ASP A 20 6.02 -0.21 0.15
CA ASP A 20 5.64 -0.49 -1.23
C ASP A 20 4.39 0.32 -1.62
N VAL A 21 3.46 0.55 -0.69
CA VAL A 21 2.34 1.49 -0.91
C VAL A 21 2.86 2.90 -1.20
N ASP A 22 3.84 3.38 -0.43
CA ASP A 22 4.43 4.72 -0.65
C ASP A 22 5.19 4.81 -1.98
N ARG A 23 5.91 3.76 -2.38
CA ARG A 23 6.58 3.68 -3.68
C ARG A 23 5.59 3.69 -4.84
N ILE A 24 4.49 2.93 -4.73
CA ILE A 24 3.42 2.89 -5.72
C ILE A 24 2.75 4.27 -5.82
N ALA A 25 2.50 4.93 -4.69
CA ALA A 25 1.96 6.28 -4.66
C ALA A 25 2.88 7.27 -5.41
N SER A 26 4.18 7.24 -5.14
CA SER A 26 5.17 8.09 -5.82
C SER A 26 5.25 7.79 -7.32
N LEU A 27 5.11 6.53 -7.74
CA LEU A 27 5.02 6.18 -9.15
C LEU A 27 3.74 6.71 -9.80
N ALA A 28 2.60 6.59 -9.11
CA ALA A 28 1.33 7.12 -9.59
C ALA A 28 1.38 8.65 -9.76
N GLU A 29 1.97 9.38 -8.83
CA GLU A 29 2.17 10.83 -8.90
C GLU A 29 3.05 11.26 -10.10
N ASN A 30 3.99 10.42 -10.52
CA ASN A 30 4.83 10.68 -11.70
C ASN A 30 4.18 10.30 -13.03
N LEU A 31 3.24 9.35 -13.02
CA LEU A 31 2.63 8.79 -14.23
C LEU A 31 1.25 9.34 -14.52
N LEU A 32 0.52 9.78 -13.50
CA LEU A 32 -0.88 10.17 -13.58
C LEU A 32 -1.04 11.64 -13.18
N GLU A 33 -2.09 12.26 -13.67
CA GLU A 33 -2.51 13.57 -13.20
C GLU A 33 -3.44 13.38 -12.00
N ILE A 34 -3.00 13.83 -10.82
CA ILE A 34 -3.71 13.64 -9.56
C ILE A 34 -4.59 14.85 -9.27
N ASP A 35 -5.85 14.61 -9.01
CA ASP A 35 -6.80 15.60 -8.49
C ASP A 35 -6.64 15.67 -6.97
N TRP A 36 -5.76 16.58 -6.51
CA TRP A 36 -5.43 16.72 -5.08
C TRP A 36 -6.59 17.22 -4.23
N GLU A 37 -7.56 17.90 -4.81
CA GLU A 37 -8.74 18.40 -4.09
C GLU A 37 -9.67 17.26 -3.69
N ASN A 38 -9.75 16.22 -4.54
CA ASN A 38 -10.61 15.05 -4.34
C ASN A 38 -9.84 13.80 -3.86
N SER A 39 -8.51 13.87 -3.75
CA SER A 39 -7.65 12.78 -3.28
C SER A 39 -7.47 12.84 -1.76
N ILE A 40 -7.44 11.68 -1.12
CA ILE A 40 -7.37 11.60 0.34
C ILE A 40 -6.32 10.56 0.76
N ASP A 41 -5.36 10.99 1.56
CA ASP A 41 -4.55 10.07 2.35
C ASP A 41 -5.23 9.81 3.70
N LYS A 42 -6.07 8.79 3.72
CA LYS A 42 -6.81 8.42 4.93
C LYS A 42 -5.89 7.93 6.05
N ARG A 43 -4.65 7.55 5.76
CA ARG A 43 -3.64 7.15 6.77
C ARG A 43 -3.21 8.32 7.65
N LYS A 44 -3.29 9.55 7.12
CA LYS A 44 -2.92 10.80 7.83
C LYS A 44 -4.10 11.46 8.53
N MET A 45 -5.31 10.97 8.33
CA MET A 45 -6.51 11.51 8.99
C MET A 45 -6.62 10.96 10.41
N HIS A 46 -5.83 11.51 11.32
CA HIS A 46 -5.93 11.24 12.76
C HIS A 46 -7.15 11.99 13.36
N GLN A 47 -8.34 11.48 13.12
CA GLN A 47 -9.47 11.85 13.96
C GLN A 47 -9.43 10.98 15.21
N PHE A 48 -9.37 11.60 16.38
CA PHE A 48 -9.35 10.92 17.69
C PHE A 48 -10.47 9.89 17.89
N ASN A 49 -11.51 9.93 17.08
CA ASN A 49 -12.70 9.07 17.15
C ASN A 49 -12.83 8.10 15.95
N SER A 50 -11.94 8.11 14.98
CA SER A 50 -11.98 7.17 13.86
C SER A 50 -10.73 6.30 13.85
N PHE A 51 -10.75 5.26 14.66
CA PHE A 51 -9.78 4.18 14.52
C PHE A 51 -10.13 3.39 13.25
N GLY A 52 -9.67 3.89 12.12
CA GLY A 52 -9.76 3.22 10.86
C GLY A 52 -8.36 2.89 10.38
N TYR A 53 -8.12 1.64 10.10
CA TYR A 53 -6.94 1.18 9.39
C TYR A 53 -7.12 1.52 7.92
N ASN A 54 -6.57 2.66 7.50
CA ASN A 54 -6.98 3.40 6.32
C ASN A 54 -6.02 3.22 5.13
N SER A 55 -6.57 3.35 3.93
CA SER A 55 -5.87 3.27 2.64
C SER A 55 -5.64 4.66 2.03
N LEU A 56 -4.76 4.73 1.05
CA LEU A 56 -4.51 5.91 0.23
C LEU A 56 -5.42 5.88 -1.01
N HIS A 57 -6.12 6.96 -1.27
CA HIS A 57 -7.06 7.10 -2.37
C HIS A 57 -6.69 8.31 -3.21
N TYR A 58 -6.35 8.08 -4.48
CA TYR A 58 -6.12 9.13 -5.47
C TYR A 58 -7.23 9.14 -6.49
N ILE A 59 -7.77 10.31 -6.78
CA ILE A 59 -8.58 10.55 -7.96
C ILE A 59 -7.64 11.02 -9.06
N CYS A 60 -7.59 10.29 -10.15
CA CYS A 60 -6.60 10.50 -11.20
C CYS A 60 -7.20 10.40 -12.59
N ARG A 61 -6.41 10.90 -13.56
CA ARG A 61 -6.61 10.66 -14.98
C ARG A 61 -5.26 10.40 -15.66
N ILE A 62 -5.32 9.84 -16.86
CA ILE A 62 -4.14 9.60 -17.69
C ILE A 62 -3.80 10.89 -18.43
N PRO A 63 -2.63 11.50 -18.22
CA PRO A 63 -2.25 12.72 -18.90
C PRO A 63 -1.94 12.45 -20.39
N LYS A 64 -2.28 13.42 -21.26
CA LYS A 64 -2.15 13.29 -22.72
C LYS A 64 -0.71 13.10 -23.21
N ASP A 65 0.26 13.61 -22.48
CA ASP A 65 1.68 13.46 -22.75
C ASP A 65 2.22 12.06 -22.43
N LYS A 66 1.51 11.30 -21.61
CA LYS A 66 1.86 9.90 -21.28
C LYS A 66 1.18 8.89 -22.18
N TYR A 67 -0.08 9.13 -22.50
CA TYR A 67 -0.86 8.30 -23.40
C TYR A 67 -1.95 9.13 -24.08
N PHE A 68 -2.02 9.05 -25.39
CA PHE A 68 -3.07 9.67 -26.18
C PHE A 68 -3.50 8.74 -27.30
N ASP A 69 -4.80 8.44 -27.35
CA ASP A 69 -5.43 7.70 -28.42
C ASP A 69 -6.22 8.67 -29.31
N PRO A 70 -5.83 8.87 -30.59
CA PRO A 70 -6.56 9.75 -31.51
C PRO A 70 -7.98 9.29 -31.82
N GLU A 71 -8.26 7.99 -31.74
CA GLU A 71 -9.59 7.42 -31.98
C GLU A 71 -10.50 7.60 -30.76
N HIS A 72 -9.91 7.66 -29.56
CA HIS A 72 -10.60 7.77 -28.30
C HIS A 72 -10.02 8.88 -27.40
N PRO A 73 -10.05 10.15 -27.84
CA PRO A 73 -9.48 11.27 -27.09
C PRO A 73 -10.17 11.50 -25.74
N GLU A 74 -11.41 11.01 -25.56
CA GLU A 74 -12.17 11.08 -24.32
C GLU A 74 -11.55 10.25 -23.18
N LEU A 75 -10.68 9.27 -23.46
CA LEU A 75 -10.01 8.46 -22.43
C LEU A 75 -9.18 9.31 -21.47
N ASN A 76 -8.57 10.40 -21.95
CA ASN A 76 -7.83 11.32 -21.11
C ASN A 76 -8.69 12.21 -20.19
N GLU A 77 -10.01 12.27 -20.44
CA GLU A 77 -10.96 13.02 -19.61
C GLU A 77 -11.62 12.13 -18.53
N ILE A 78 -11.41 10.80 -18.62
CA ILE A 78 -11.97 9.87 -17.66
C ILE A 78 -11.21 9.97 -16.34
N ARG A 79 -11.96 10.25 -15.26
CA ARG A 79 -11.46 10.16 -13.89
C ARG A 79 -11.68 8.77 -13.35
N PHE A 80 -10.74 8.28 -12.57
CA PHE A 80 -10.83 7.01 -11.87
C PHE A 80 -10.22 7.12 -10.47
N GLU A 81 -10.73 6.30 -9.56
CA GLU A 81 -10.16 6.18 -8.22
C GLU A 81 -9.06 5.13 -8.22
N LEU A 82 -7.87 5.50 -7.76
CA LEU A 82 -6.76 4.59 -7.49
C LEU A 82 -6.63 4.41 -5.97
N GLN A 83 -6.98 3.22 -5.50
CA GLN A 83 -6.85 2.83 -4.09
C GLN A 83 -5.57 2.02 -3.91
N MET A 84 -4.72 2.45 -2.98
CA MET A 84 -3.47 1.78 -2.63
C MET A 84 -3.49 1.42 -1.15
N ARG A 85 -3.21 0.17 -0.82
CA ARG A 85 -3.29 -0.36 0.53
C ARG A 85 -2.44 -1.60 0.73
N THR A 86 -2.15 -1.94 1.98
CA THR A 86 -1.56 -3.23 2.31
C THR A 86 -2.60 -4.35 2.27
N ALA A 87 -2.13 -5.60 2.28
CA ALA A 87 -3.00 -6.77 2.35
C ALA A 87 -3.83 -6.77 3.64
N LEU A 88 -3.25 -6.38 4.78
CA LEU A 88 -3.98 -6.30 6.04
C LEU A 88 -5.01 -5.17 6.03
N GLN A 89 -4.68 -3.99 5.46
CA GLN A 89 -5.65 -2.91 5.23
C GLN A 89 -6.80 -3.36 4.32
N HIS A 90 -6.51 -4.19 3.34
CA HIS A 90 -7.54 -4.72 2.46
C HIS A 90 -8.50 -5.65 3.20
N VAL A 91 -7.97 -6.60 3.97
CA VAL A 91 -8.79 -7.52 4.80
C VAL A 91 -9.64 -6.75 5.80
N TRP A 92 -9.04 -5.78 6.51
CA TRP A 92 -9.77 -4.91 7.43
C TRP A 92 -10.95 -4.20 6.78
N SER A 93 -10.69 -3.55 5.64
CA SER A 93 -11.73 -2.82 4.89
C SER A 93 -12.87 -3.74 4.44
N ALA A 94 -12.56 -4.97 4.00
CA ALA A 94 -13.55 -5.96 3.58
C ALA A 94 -14.43 -6.42 4.76
N VAL A 95 -13.80 -6.73 5.90
CA VAL A 95 -14.51 -7.14 7.12
C VAL A 95 -15.38 -6.01 7.67
N GLN A 96 -14.85 -4.78 7.74
CA GLN A 96 -15.59 -3.62 8.21
C GLN A 96 -16.82 -3.34 7.33
N HIS A 97 -16.67 -3.46 6.01
CA HIS A 97 -17.78 -3.32 5.07
C HIS A 97 -18.84 -4.43 5.25
N ASP A 98 -18.42 -5.68 5.43
CA ASP A 98 -19.37 -6.81 5.64
C ASP A 98 -20.15 -6.65 6.94
N ILE A 99 -19.51 -6.24 8.02
CA ILE A 99 -20.17 -5.99 9.32
C ILE A 99 -21.09 -4.76 9.23
N GLY A 100 -20.64 -3.66 8.61
CA GLY A 100 -21.39 -2.40 8.55
C GLY A 100 -22.58 -2.46 7.59
N TYR A 101 -22.48 -3.18 6.49
CA TYR A 101 -23.54 -3.24 5.47
C TYR A 101 -24.70 -4.16 5.86
N LYS A 102 -24.46 -5.19 6.67
CA LYS A 102 -25.48 -6.17 7.06
C LYS A 102 -26.33 -5.75 8.26
N THR A 103 -25.97 -4.69 8.95
CA THR A 103 -26.70 -4.22 10.13
C THR A 103 -27.47 -2.94 9.81
N GLU A 104 -28.77 -3.05 9.55
CA GLU A 104 -29.71 -1.92 9.57
C GLU A 104 -29.86 -1.30 10.98
N ILE A 105 -29.23 -1.90 11.98
CA ILE A 105 -29.25 -1.51 13.40
C ILE A 105 -27.89 -0.88 13.73
N GLU A 106 -27.89 0.28 14.41
CA GLU A 106 -26.65 0.87 14.93
C GLU A 106 -25.84 -0.15 15.72
N THR A 107 -24.60 -0.37 15.30
CA THR A 107 -23.69 -1.32 15.97
C THR A 107 -23.41 -0.83 17.39
N PRO A 108 -23.63 -1.65 18.43
CA PRO A 108 -23.37 -1.25 19.81
C PRO A 108 -21.93 -0.79 20.03
N MET A 109 -21.75 0.19 20.93
CA MET A 109 -20.45 0.83 21.22
C MET A 109 -19.34 -0.16 21.58
N GLU A 110 -19.70 -1.26 22.21
CA GLU A 110 -18.75 -2.33 22.60
C GLU A 110 -18.06 -2.98 21.38
N TYR A 111 -18.78 -3.16 20.26
CA TYR A 111 -18.22 -3.69 19.03
C TYR A 111 -17.33 -2.68 18.32
N HIS A 112 -17.68 -1.39 18.35
CA HIS A 112 -16.81 -0.33 17.84
C HIS A 112 -15.45 -0.33 18.56
N ARG A 113 -15.44 -0.51 19.88
CA ARG A 113 -14.21 -0.61 20.67
C ARG A 113 -13.41 -1.86 20.33
N ALA A 114 -14.09 -2.99 20.08
CA ALA A 114 -13.42 -4.23 19.67
C ALA A 114 -12.78 -4.09 18.28
N LEU A 115 -13.51 -3.51 17.33
CA LEU A 115 -13.00 -3.22 15.98
C LEU A 115 -11.82 -2.25 16.03
N SER A 116 -11.88 -1.20 16.83
CA SER A 116 -10.76 -0.25 17.01
C SER A 116 -9.49 -0.93 17.53
N ARG A 117 -9.62 -1.84 18.50
CA ARG A 117 -8.47 -2.63 18.99
C ARG A 117 -7.87 -3.51 17.89
N LEU A 118 -8.73 -4.18 17.10
CA LEU A 118 -8.27 -5.00 15.98
C LEU A 118 -7.57 -4.15 14.91
N ALA A 119 -8.09 -2.97 14.58
CA ALA A 119 -7.43 -2.05 13.66
C ALA A 119 -6.01 -1.69 14.14
N GLY A 120 -5.84 -1.35 15.42
CA GLY A 120 -4.53 -1.07 16.00
C GLY A 120 -3.59 -2.28 16.01
N MET A 121 -4.10 -3.49 16.22
CA MET A 121 -3.29 -4.72 16.12
C MET A 121 -2.84 -5.00 14.68
N LEU A 122 -3.69 -4.77 13.69
CA LEU A 122 -3.33 -4.93 12.29
C LEU A 122 -2.31 -3.87 11.82
N GLU A 123 -2.46 -2.64 12.29
CA GLU A 123 -1.48 -1.57 12.05
C GLU A 123 -0.10 -1.93 12.64
N LEU A 124 -0.09 -2.44 13.87
CA LEU A 124 1.16 -2.91 14.49
C LEU A 124 1.77 -4.07 13.70
N ALA A 125 0.95 -5.03 13.24
CA ALA A 125 1.42 -6.15 12.44
C ALA A 125 2.01 -5.71 11.09
N ASP A 126 1.39 -4.75 10.40
CA ASP A 126 1.93 -4.18 9.14
C ASP A 126 3.28 -3.49 9.35
N ASN A 127 3.42 -2.74 10.44
CA ASN A 127 4.67 -2.08 10.79
C ASN A 127 5.76 -3.11 11.11
N GLU A 128 5.42 -4.18 11.82
CA GLU A 128 6.36 -5.24 12.17
C GLU A 128 6.81 -6.02 10.93
N PHE A 129 5.90 -6.36 10.00
CA PHE A 129 6.29 -6.97 8.72
C PHE A 129 7.25 -6.09 7.92
N SER A 130 7.01 -4.80 7.88
CA SER A 130 7.91 -3.82 7.24
C SER A 130 9.29 -3.80 7.93
N SER A 131 9.33 -3.78 9.26
CA SER A 131 10.57 -3.80 10.05
C SER A 131 11.40 -5.06 9.77
N ILE A 132 10.78 -6.24 9.88
CA ILE A 132 11.43 -7.54 9.62
C ILE A 132 11.99 -7.59 8.19
N ARG A 133 11.22 -7.14 7.19
CA ARG A 133 11.70 -7.07 5.80
C ARG A 133 12.95 -6.21 5.67
N ASN A 134 12.94 -5.02 6.27
CA ASN A 134 14.06 -4.10 6.21
C ASN A 134 15.31 -4.65 6.91
N GLU A 135 15.15 -5.30 8.05
CA GLU A 135 16.23 -5.99 8.76
C GLU A 135 16.85 -7.09 7.92
N ILE A 136 16.03 -7.91 7.22
CA ILE A 136 16.52 -8.95 6.31
C ILE A 136 17.27 -8.33 5.13
N ILE A 137 16.77 -7.25 4.54
CA ILE A 137 17.45 -6.55 3.44
C ILE A 137 18.80 -6.01 3.90
N ASP A 138 18.86 -5.39 5.07
CA ASP A 138 20.10 -4.84 5.61
C ASP A 138 21.09 -5.94 6.02
N TYR A 139 20.60 -7.06 6.55
CA TYR A 139 21.41 -8.24 6.80
C TYR A 139 22.07 -8.75 5.51
N ARG A 140 21.27 -8.93 4.46
CA ARG A 140 21.78 -9.40 3.15
C ARG A 140 22.82 -8.44 2.56
N ARG A 141 22.59 -7.12 2.65
CA ARG A 141 23.57 -6.12 2.19
C ARG A 141 24.88 -6.19 2.94
N ARG A 142 24.83 -6.37 4.27
CA ARG A 142 26.03 -6.53 5.09
C ARG A 142 26.80 -7.80 4.73
N MET A 143 26.11 -8.91 4.55
CA MET A 143 26.73 -10.18 4.14
C MET A 143 27.38 -10.08 2.77
N GLN A 144 26.71 -9.46 1.80
CA GLN A 144 27.29 -9.20 0.47
C GLN A 144 28.55 -8.33 0.54
N ALA A 145 28.58 -7.32 1.40
CA ALA A 145 29.75 -6.48 1.60
C ALA A 145 30.94 -7.29 2.17
N LEU A 146 30.69 -8.10 3.22
CA LEU A 146 31.72 -8.96 3.81
C LEU A 146 32.29 -9.96 2.80
N MET A 147 31.42 -10.56 1.96
CA MET A 147 31.85 -11.49 0.91
C MET A 147 32.72 -10.78 -0.13
N LYS A 148 32.35 -9.57 -0.57
CA LYS A 148 33.14 -8.76 -1.52
C LYS A 148 34.49 -8.35 -0.96
N ASP A 149 34.57 -8.07 0.32
CA ASP A 149 35.80 -7.70 1.03
C ASP A 149 36.71 -8.92 1.36
N GLY A 150 36.29 -10.14 0.98
CA GLY A 150 37.02 -11.37 1.25
C GLY A 150 36.99 -11.83 2.72
N LYS A 151 36.13 -11.26 3.53
CA LYS A 151 35.98 -11.59 4.96
C LYS A 151 34.97 -12.74 5.15
N LEU A 152 35.24 -13.88 4.50
CA LEU A 152 34.33 -15.02 4.51
C LEU A 152 34.19 -15.68 5.89
N GLU A 153 35.18 -15.55 6.75
CA GLU A 153 35.17 -16.04 8.13
C GLU A 153 34.16 -15.32 9.04
N ASP A 154 33.78 -14.09 8.66
CA ASP A 154 32.80 -13.27 9.38
C ASP A 154 31.37 -13.49 8.85
N VAL A 155 31.20 -14.31 7.81
CA VAL A 155 29.90 -14.60 7.19
C VAL A 155 29.32 -15.87 7.81
N PRO A 156 28.17 -15.80 8.51
CA PRO A 156 27.51 -16.99 9.04
C PRO A 156 27.07 -17.92 7.91
N LEU A 157 27.18 -19.22 8.13
CA LEU A 157 26.75 -20.26 7.20
C LEU A 157 25.26 -20.54 7.42
N ASP A 158 24.41 -19.80 6.71
CA ASP A 158 22.97 -20.01 6.66
C ASP A 158 22.47 -20.10 5.21
N GLY A 159 21.19 -20.42 5.02
CA GLY A 159 20.60 -20.60 3.69
C GLY A 159 20.63 -19.33 2.84
N ASP A 160 20.52 -18.15 3.44
CA ASP A 160 20.54 -16.86 2.74
C ASP A 160 21.95 -16.48 2.31
N THR A 161 22.96 -16.69 3.16
CA THR A 161 24.37 -16.40 2.84
C THR A 161 24.90 -17.37 1.79
N PHE A 162 24.53 -18.66 1.85
CA PHE A 162 24.88 -19.64 0.83
C PHE A 162 24.28 -19.28 -0.54
N ARG A 163 23.01 -18.90 -0.59
CA ARG A 163 22.35 -18.45 -1.83
C ARG A 163 23.03 -17.20 -2.40
N THR A 164 23.30 -16.21 -1.56
CA THR A 164 23.98 -14.97 -1.96
C THR A 164 25.36 -15.27 -2.54
N PHE A 165 26.11 -16.17 -1.93
CA PHE A 165 27.44 -16.60 -2.42
C PHE A 165 27.34 -17.25 -3.80
N THR A 166 26.39 -18.16 -4.02
CA THR A 166 26.19 -18.81 -5.32
C THR A 166 25.78 -17.84 -6.42
N GLU A 167 24.93 -16.85 -6.11
CA GLU A 167 24.52 -15.81 -7.06
C GLU A 167 25.67 -14.84 -7.44
N MET A 168 26.64 -14.64 -6.55
CA MET A 168 27.81 -13.78 -6.81
C MET A 168 28.92 -14.51 -7.61
N THR A 169 28.92 -15.84 -7.63
CA THR A 169 29.95 -16.66 -8.29
C THR A 169 29.47 -17.27 -9.60
N SER A 170 28.22 -17.05 -10.00
CA SER A 170 27.60 -17.45 -11.28
C SER A 170 27.71 -16.35 -12.32
#